data_22eda78aef6c77a9537a6924ed9bde56
#
_entry.id   22eda78aef6c77a9537a6924ed9bde56
#
_cell.length_a   1.000
_cell.length_b   1.000
_cell.length_c   1.000
_cell.angle_alpha   90.00
_cell.angle_beta   90.00
_cell.angle_gamma   90.00
#
_symmetry.space_group_name_H-M   'P 1'
#
loop_
_entity.id
_entity.type
_entity.pdbx_description
1 polymer ?
#
loop_
_entity_poly.entity_id
_entity_poly.type
_entity_poly.pdbx_seq_one_letter_code
_entity_poly.pdbx_strand_id
1 'polypeptide(L)'
;MKASLFKGKSTRTKIFTAITAVGVLLLVLLNLLLTNLGINKMLFIDMTPEGLYSLSDNMKETCDELLGDIPDGKTLEITFCTDPDTLIAARNTRVVYFMALAMQRRYDNVRVEEYNIRYNPTAVSMYKTTSRSEIKATDVIISYGNKYRIINCESFWTRGSETYYSFNGEYKLASAIASLTAISLPKAYFLTDHGTSYYNPAEPDSAMSLENAAFADLIADLGMEIKLLDLSTVDRIPDDCAMLIINLPTEDYLPDEDEFNNLGHVSDIEKLDRFLVDGAGTLIVNKDYGHTLPHFETFLKDWGIAFGDSYVVDRENSLGEDGKKLVAMYDSDDQSYGYNFYSDYVSLPSAPKMVFSNTGYVYCSFGDGYSRREAGYRNVTRQYAPFIGSFDTATANKGEAIIDQPAGFKTLAAISARSNLDQYTGENTYSFIFATASRDFYSNEILGNTSYANRDLVYDVLVNISRTDRYVSTDLGGLSRNSASYGGKKLVSTVISTETKSEYRPGTTDVIVHHGLSAGMSNFFTVLTLMPAAAALVLGVVMFIKRKFL
;
A
#
# COMPACT_ATOMS: atom_id res chain seq x y z
N MET A 1 79.94 -32.44 -12.42
CA MET A 1 79.27 -31.29 -13.17
C MET A 1 77.74 -31.50 -13.31
N LYS A 2 77.04 -32.11 -12.34
CA LYS A 2 75.60 -32.36 -12.34
C LYS A 2 74.80 -31.65 -11.23
N ALA A 3 75.45 -31.00 -10.28
CA ALA A 3 74.79 -30.40 -9.13
C ALA A 3 74.30 -28.94 -9.37
N SER A 4 74.79 -28.22 -10.41
CA SER A 4 74.43 -26.82 -10.67
C SER A 4 73.09 -26.64 -11.46
N LEU A 5 72.76 -27.67 -12.25
CA LEU A 5 71.50 -27.63 -13.04
C LEU A 5 70.21 -27.77 -12.20
N PHE A 6 70.34 -28.48 -11.06
CA PHE A 6 69.17 -28.66 -10.17
C PHE A 6 68.92 -27.46 -9.25
N LYS A 7 69.96 -26.69 -8.88
CA LYS A 7 69.78 -25.47 -8.06
C LYS A 7 69.00 -24.35 -8.82
N GLY A 8 69.28 -24.18 -10.11
CA GLY A 8 68.61 -23.18 -10.91
C GLY A 8 67.07 -23.45 -11.15
N LYS A 9 66.74 -24.73 -11.32
CA LYS A 9 65.32 -25.14 -11.47
C LYS A 9 64.49 -24.96 -10.18
N SER A 10 65.10 -25.24 -9.02
CA SER A 10 64.42 -25.06 -7.71
C SER A 10 64.12 -23.59 -7.41
N THR A 11 65.02 -22.67 -7.72
CA THR A 11 64.83 -21.22 -7.50
C THR A 11 63.78 -20.66 -8.44
N ARG A 12 63.77 -21.01 -9.73
CA ARG A 12 62.76 -20.60 -10.71
C ARG A 12 61.39 -21.12 -10.33
N THR A 13 61.24 -22.35 -9.84
CA THR A 13 59.98 -22.94 -9.37
C THR A 13 59.45 -22.18 -8.16
N LYS A 14 60.32 -21.84 -7.19
CA LYS A 14 59.94 -21.06 -6.00
C LYS A 14 59.45 -19.66 -6.37
N ILE A 15 60.16 -18.96 -7.28
CA ILE A 15 59.73 -17.64 -7.77
C ILE A 15 58.39 -17.74 -8.48
N PHE A 16 58.18 -18.77 -9.30
CA PHE A 16 56.92 -18.97 -10.00
C PHE A 16 55.77 -19.26 -9.05
N THR A 17 55.96 -20.10 -8.04
CA THR A 17 54.96 -20.35 -7.00
C THR A 17 54.65 -19.10 -6.19
N ALA A 18 55.66 -18.28 -5.88
CA ALA A 18 55.45 -17.00 -5.20
C ALA A 18 54.62 -16.01 -6.05
N ILE A 19 54.92 -15.87 -7.34
CA ILE A 19 54.14 -15.01 -8.25
C ILE A 19 52.70 -15.50 -8.37
N THR A 20 52.48 -16.81 -8.49
CA THR A 20 51.12 -17.37 -8.55
C THR A 20 50.37 -17.14 -7.24
N ALA A 21 51.02 -17.35 -6.09
CA ALA A 21 50.40 -17.08 -4.78
C ALA A 21 50.04 -15.61 -4.60
N VAL A 22 50.91 -14.68 -5.02
CA VAL A 22 50.62 -13.24 -5.00
C VAL A 22 49.46 -12.90 -5.95
N GLY A 23 49.43 -13.48 -7.15
CA GLY A 23 48.33 -13.29 -8.11
C GLY A 23 46.97 -13.76 -7.57
N VAL A 24 46.96 -14.95 -6.94
CA VAL A 24 45.72 -15.46 -6.28
C VAL A 24 45.30 -14.54 -5.13
N LEU A 25 46.27 -14.11 -4.30
CA LEU A 25 45.97 -13.19 -3.20
C LEU A 25 45.38 -11.85 -3.71
N LEU A 26 45.96 -11.29 -4.78
CA LEU A 26 45.44 -10.07 -5.39
C LEU A 26 44.02 -10.25 -5.97
N LEU A 27 43.74 -11.40 -6.58
CA LEU A 27 42.40 -11.72 -7.08
C LEU A 27 41.37 -11.83 -5.93
N VAL A 28 41.76 -12.46 -4.83
CA VAL A 28 40.90 -12.55 -3.63
C VAL A 28 40.64 -11.16 -3.04
N LEU A 29 41.71 -10.34 -2.89
CA LEU A 29 41.58 -8.98 -2.38
C LEU A 29 40.74 -8.11 -3.31
N LEU A 30 40.91 -8.23 -4.62
CA LEU A 30 40.10 -7.52 -5.60
C LEU A 30 38.63 -7.94 -5.53
N ASN A 31 38.36 -9.24 -5.39
CA ASN A 31 37.01 -9.74 -5.24
C ASN A 31 36.34 -9.20 -3.96
N LEU A 32 37.06 -9.27 -2.82
CA LEU A 32 36.58 -8.70 -1.55
C LEU A 32 36.32 -7.19 -1.68
N LEU A 33 37.23 -6.46 -2.35
CA LEU A 33 37.05 -5.02 -2.61
C LEU A 33 35.80 -4.75 -3.47
N LEU A 34 35.64 -5.47 -4.58
CA LEU A 34 34.48 -5.31 -5.47
C LEU A 34 33.18 -5.70 -4.77
N THR A 35 33.18 -6.76 -3.97
CA THR A 35 32.01 -7.16 -3.19
C THR A 35 31.65 -6.07 -2.16
N ASN A 36 32.64 -5.56 -1.44
CA ASN A 36 32.43 -4.48 -0.48
C ASN A 36 31.92 -3.19 -1.14
N LEU A 37 32.52 -2.80 -2.28
CA LEU A 37 32.05 -1.65 -3.05
C LEU A 37 30.66 -1.88 -3.63
N GLY A 38 30.34 -3.10 -4.07
CA GLY A 38 29.04 -3.46 -4.58
C GLY A 38 27.95 -3.31 -3.52
N ILE A 39 28.18 -3.81 -2.33
CA ILE A 39 27.22 -3.79 -1.22
C ILE A 39 27.17 -2.42 -0.55
N ASN A 40 28.33 -1.91 -0.06
CA ASN A 40 28.35 -0.70 0.78
C ASN A 40 28.30 0.60 -0.01
N LYS A 41 28.70 0.60 -1.29
CA LYS A 41 28.62 1.78 -2.17
C LYS A 41 27.58 1.63 -3.28
N MET A 42 26.81 0.56 -3.26
CA MET A 42 25.80 0.24 -4.28
C MET A 42 26.33 0.38 -5.73
N LEU A 43 27.60 0.01 -5.92
CA LEU A 43 28.23 -0.01 -7.24
C LEU A 43 27.84 -1.30 -7.98
N PHE A 44 26.56 -1.47 -8.23
CA PHE A 44 26.00 -2.56 -9.03
C PHE A 44 25.04 -1.96 -10.08
N ILE A 45 24.81 -2.71 -11.12
CA ILE A 45 23.80 -2.39 -12.13
C ILE A 45 22.57 -3.20 -11.79
N ASP A 46 21.43 -2.51 -11.59
CA ASP A 46 20.15 -3.19 -11.41
C ASP A 46 19.76 -3.85 -12.74
N MET A 47 19.66 -5.16 -12.70
CA MET A 47 19.35 -5.99 -13.86
C MET A 47 18.00 -6.67 -13.74
N THR A 48 17.22 -6.33 -12.70
CA THR A 48 15.86 -6.81 -12.60
C THR A 48 15.02 -6.18 -13.71
N PRO A 49 14.13 -6.93 -14.37
CA PRO A 49 13.27 -6.37 -15.43
C PRO A 49 12.45 -5.18 -14.95
N GLU A 50 12.09 -5.21 -13.67
CA GLU A 50 11.25 -4.21 -13.01
C GLU A 50 12.04 -3.03 -12.41
N GLY A 51 13.38 -3.09 -12.40
CA GLY A 51 14.21 -2.08 -11.76
C GLY A 51 14.01 -1.98 -10.25
N LEU A 52 13.90 -3.12 -9.56
CA LEU A 52 13.53 -3.20 -8.14
C LEU A 52 14.54 -2.57 -7.18
N TYR A 53 15.81 -2.51 -7.59
CA TYR A 53 16.93 -2.01 -6.77
C TYR A 53 17.40 -0.62 -7.17
N SER A 54 16.65 0.04 -8.05
CA SER A 54 16.92 1.40 -8.50
C SER A 54 15.67 2.28 -8.34
N LEU A 55 15.87 3.58 -8.17
CA LEU A 55 14.77 4.54 -8.18
C LEU A 55 14.28 4.73 -9.61
N SER A 56 12.97 4.70 -9.81
CA SER A 56 12.36 5.09 -11.09
C SER A 56 12.60 6.58 -11.38
N ASP A 57 12.45 6.99 -12.63
CA ASP A 57 12.61 8.38 -12.98
C ASP A 57 11.51 9.25 -12.35
N ASN A 58 10.29 8.71 -12.26
CA ASN A 58 9.19 9.38 -11.57
C ASN A 58 9.50 9.55 -10.06
N MET A 59 10.08 8.54 -9.40
CA MET A 59 10.48 8.67 -7.99
C MET A 59 11.58 9.71 -7.80
N LYS A 60 12.54 9.80 -8.73
CA LYS A 60 13.60 10.82 -8.68
C LYS A 60 13.00 12.23 -8.81
N GLU A 61 12.11 12.44 -9.78
CA GLU A 61 11.45 13.72 -9.99
C GLU A 61 10.61 14.13 -8.77
N THR A 62 9.81 13.22 -8.24
CA THR A 62 9.03 13.45 -7.01
C THR A 62 9.91 13.77 -5.81
N CYS A 63 11.01 13.04 -5.63
CA CYS A 63 11.94 13.30 -4.54
C CYS A 63 12.73 14.60 -4.73
N ASP A 64 13.09 14.96 -5.97
CA ASP A 64 13.76 16.24 -6.27
C ASP A 64 12.86 17.43 -5.83
N GLU A 65 11.53 17.29 -5.96
CA GLU A 65 10.56 18.27 -5.44
C GLU A 65 10.43 18.19 -3.90
N LEU A 66 10.09 17.01 -3.36
CA LEU A 66 9.81 16.84 -1.92
C LEU A 66 11.01 17.15 -1.01
N LEU A 67 12.21 16.79 -1.46
CA LEU A 67 13.44 16.96 -0.67
C LEU A 67 14.15 18.29 -0.97
N GLY A 68 13.84 18.90 -2.12
CA GLY A 68 14.37 20.23 -2.48
C GLY A 68 13.87 21.35 -1.55
N ASP A 69 12.68 21.18 -1.00
CA ASP A 69 12.08 22.15 -0.06
C ASP A 69 12.55 21.96 1.40
N ILE A 70 13.34 20.93 1.69
CA ILE A 70 13.88 20.71 3.03
C ILE A 70 14.98 21.75 3.32
N PRO A 71 14.83 22.56 4.38
CA PRO A 71 15.81 23.58 4.74
C PRO A 71 17.20 22.97 5.01
N ASP A 72 18.25 23.72 4.66
CA ASP A 72 19.64 23.36 4.93
C ASP A 72 19.86 22.95 6.40
N GLY A 73 20.53 21.83 6.60
CA GLY A 73 20.85 21.31 7.93
C GLY A 73 19.75 20.47 8.59
N LYS A 74 18.59 20.28 7.93
CA LYS A 74 17.60 19.28 8.33
C LYS A 74 17.74 18.02 7.51
N THR A 75 17.52 16.88 8.13
CA THR A 75 17.72 15.56 7.54
C THR A 75 16.46 14.72 7.67
N LEU A 76 16.08 14.05 6.61
CA LEU A 76 15.11 12.97 6.62
C LEU A 76 15.85 11.69 7.02
N GLU A 77 15.39 11.02 8.08
CA GLU A 77 15.99 9.78 8.55
C GLU A 77 15.07 8.60 8.21
N ILE A 78 15.65 7.54 7.64
CA ILE A 78 14.98 6.27 7.35
C ILE A 78 15.67 5.21 8.20
N THR A 79 15.00 4.78 9.27
CA THR A 79 15.56 3.86 10.27
C THR A 79 14.97 2.48 10.11
N PHE A 80 15.82 1.49 9.86
CA PHE A 80 15.45 0.08 9.85
C PHE A 80 15.64 -0.53 11.24
N CYS A 81 14.67 -1.35 11.66
CA CYS A 81 14.62 -1.92 13.01
C CYS A 81 15.40 -3.24 13.15
N THR A 82 16.29 -3.56 12.22
CA THR A 82 17.14 -4.77 12.23
C THR A 82 18.48 -4.54 11.53
N ASP A 83 19.37 -5.55 11.58
CA ASP A 83 20.70 -5.48 10.96
C ASP A 83 20.65 -5.54 9.44
N PRO A 84 21.63 -4.92 8.74
CA PRO A 84 21.76 -5.00 7.29
C PRO A 84 21.80 -6.43 6.73
N ASP A 85 22.48 -7.35 7.39
CA ASP A 85 22.58 -8.76 6.95
C ASP A 85 21.20 -9.44 6.94
N THR A 86 20.37 -9.15 7.94
CA THR A 86 18.99 -9.66 8.01
C THR A 86 18.12 -9.01 6.93
N LEU A 87 18.26 -7.70 6.70
CA LEU A 87 17.53 -6.98 5.64
C LEU A 87 17.85 -7.53 4.25
N ILE A 88 19.11 -7.84 3.99
CA ILE A 88 19.56 -8.35 2.70
C ILE A 88 19.18 -9.83 2.50
N ALA A 89 19.01 -10.59 3.57
CA ALA A 89 18.70 -12.01 3.47
C ALA A 89 17.32 -12.28 2.87
N ALA A 90 16.30 -11.51 3.25
CA ALA A 90 14.95 -11.67 2.75
C ALA A 90 14.68 -10.72 1.58
N ARG A 91 13.94 -11.18 0.55
CA ARG A 91 13.66 -10.40 -0.65
C ARG A 91 12.80 -9.16 -0.36
N ASN A 92 11.76 -9.32 0.45
CA ASN A 92 10.83 -8.26 0.80
C ASN A 92 11.50 -7.08 1.50
N THR A 93 12.36 -7.34 2.47
CA THR A 93 13.12 -6.30 3.19
C THR A 93 14.28 -5.75 2.36
N ARG A 94 14.94 -6.63 1.59
CA ARG A 94 16.07 -6.25 0.72
C ARG A 94 15.72 -5.13 -0.24
N VAL A 95 14.61 -5.26 -0.96
CA VAL A 95 14.22 -4.25 -1.96
C VAL A 95 13.96 -2.90 -1.29
N VAL A 96 13.23 -2.89 -0.18
CA VAL A 96 12.96 -1.66 0.58
C VAL A 96 14.25 -1.02 1.08
N TYR A 97 15.16 -1.82 1.62
CA TYR A 97 16.45 -1.36 2.12
C TYR A 97 17.32 -0.75 1.02
N PHE A 98 17.45 -1.43 -0.12
CA PHE A 98 18.22 -0.90 -1.25
C PHE A 98 17.59 0.34 -1.86
N MET A 99 16.27 0.47 -1.88
CA MET A 99 15.58 1.69 -2.29
C MET A 99 15.95 2.86 -1.37
N ALA A 100 15.92 2.67 -0.05
CA ALA A 100 16.32 3.69 0.92
C ALA A 100 17.80 4.10 0.75
N LEU A 101 18.70 3.13 0.56
CA LEU A 101 20.11 3.40 0.27
C LEU A 101 20.33 4.14 -1.06
N ALA A 102 19.52 3.85 -2.08
CA ALA A 102 19.57 4.58 -3.35
C ALA A 102 19.15 6.05 -3.17
N MET A 103 18.17 6.31 -2.28
CA MET A 103 17.81 7.67 -1.91
C MET A 103 18.93 8.37 -1.15
N GLN A 104 19.48 7.77 -0.10
CA GLN A 104 20.61 8.35 0.65
C GLN A 104 21.80 8.68 -0.25
N ARG A 105 22.05 7.85 -1.26
CA ARG A 105 23.15 8.09 -2.20
C ARG A 105 22.91 9.28 -3.10
N ARG A 106 21.65 9.57 -3.45
CA ARG A 106 21.28 10.64 -4.36
C ARG A 106 21.07 11.97 -3.65
N TYR A 107 20.57 11.93 -2.41
CA TYR A 107 20.15 13.11 -1.66
C TYR A 107 20.95 13.26 -0.36
N ASP A 108 21.70 14.35 -0.24
CA ASP A 108 22.58 14.62 0.91
C ASP A 108 21.77 14.86 2.21
N ASN A 109 20.49 15.20 2.09
CA ASN A 109 19.56 15.41 3.19
C ASN A 109 18.76 14.15 3.58
N VAL A 110 19.11 12.99 3.04
CA VAL A 110 18.54 11.69 3.42
C VAL A 110 19.58 10.83 4.11
N ARG A 111 19.22 10.26 5.25
CA ARG A 111 20.07 9.38 6.06
C ARG A 111 19.36 8.06 6.34
N VAL A 112 20.06 6.97 6.13
CA VAL A 112 19.59 5.62 6.45
C VAL A 112 20.36 5.12 7.67
N GLU A 113 19.63 4.66 8.67
CA GLU A 113 20.15 4.11 9.93
C GLU A 113 19.61 2.70 10.14
N GLU A 114 20.40 1.84 10.78
CA GLU A 114 19.99 0.50 11.13
C GLU A 114 20.20 0.25 12.62
N TYR A 115 19.13 -0.12 13.32
CA TYR A 115 19.17 -0.46 14.74
C TYR A 115 18.54 -1.82 14.98
N ASN A 116 19.35 -2.79 15.39
CA ASN A 116 18.79 -4.07 15.81
C ASN A 116 18.05 -3.91 17.15
N ILE A 117 16.73 -3.83 17.08
CA ILE A 117 15.88 -3.60 18.25
C ILE A 117 15.87 -4.78 19.23
N ARG A 118 16.31 -5.97 18.82
CA ARG A 118 16.48 -7.12 19.72
C ARG A 118 17.63 -6.91 20.71
N TYR A 119 18.67 -6.19 20.29
CA TYR A 119 19.82 -5.88 21.13
C TYR A 119 19.74 -4.47 21.74
N ASN A 120 19.06 -3.55 21.08
CA ASN A 120 18.91 -2.18 21.55
C ASN A 120 17.44 -1.67 21.41
N PRO A 121 16.51 -2.18 22.23
CA PRO A 121 15.11 -1.79 22.15
C PRO A 121 14.84 -0.34 22.51
N THR A 122 15.79 0.33 23.20
CA THR A 122 15.65 1.73 23.60
C THR A 122 15.88 2.70 22.46
N ALA A 123 16.58 2.30 21.40
CA ALA A 123 16.89 3.16 20.26
C ALA A 123 15.63 3.67 19.54
N VAL A 124 14.56 2.87 19.56
CA VAL A 124 13.29 3.21 18.91
C VAL A 124 12.14 3.49 19.89
N SER A 125 12.44 3.57 21.19
CA SER A 125 11.41 3.77 22.22
C SER A 125 10.67 5.10 22.10
N MET A 126 11.31 6.12 21.55
CA MET A 126 10.72 7.44 21.31
C MET A 126 9.61 7.42 20.27
N TYR A 127 9.56 6.40 19.41
CA TYR A 127 8.55 6.25 18.37
C TYR A 127 7.35 5.39 18.81
N LYS A 128 7.34 4.88 20.03
CA LYS A 128 6.18 4.16 20.56
C LYS A 128 5.10 5.16 20.95
N THR A 129 3.96 5.06 20.29
CA THR A 129 2.80 5.96 20.53
C THR A 129 1.99 5.52 21.74
N THR A 130 2.04 4.24 22.09
CA THR A 130 1.29 3.65 23.20
C THR A 130 2.15 2.69 24.00
N SER A 131 1.73 2.36 25.22
CA SER A 131 2.39 1.35 26.05
C SER A 131 2.31 -0.06 25.44
N ARG A 132 1.35 -0.29 24.53
CA ARG A 132 1.10 -1.57 23.84
C ARG A 132 1.63 -1.61 22.43
N SER A 133 2.04 -0.45 21.88
CA SER A 133 2.60 -0.44 20.52
C SER A 133 3.93 -1.18 20.50
N GLU A 134 4.02 -2.17 19.61
CA GLU A 134 5.21 -2.97 19.40
C GLU A 134 5.83 -2.61 18.06
N ILE A 135 7.07 -2.13 18.10
CA ILE A 135 7.87 -1.92 16.90
C ILE A 135 8.54 -3.25 16.56
N LYS A 136 8.31 -3.75 15.35
CA LYS A 136 8.80 -5.02 14.86
C LYS A 136 10.14 -4.86 14.14
N ALA A 137 10.92 -5.92 14.07
CA ALA A 137 12.20 -5.94 13.34
C ALA A 137 12.03 -5.72 11.81
N THR A 138 10.80 -5.88 11.30
CA THR A 138 10.43 -5.62 9.90
C THR A 138 9.89 -4.22 9.66
N ASP A 139 9.83 -3.37 10.70
CA ASP A 139 9.34 -2.01 10.54
C ASP A 139 10.45 -1.06 10.09
N VAL A 140 10.05 -0.07 9.32
CA VAL A 140 10.87 1.05 8.86
C VAL A 140 10.27 2.32 9.45
N ILE A 141 11.09 3.10 10.13
CA ILE A 141 10.69 4.38 10.71
C ILE A 141 11.24 5.48 9.81
N ILE A 142 10.36 6.31 9.27
CA ILE A 142 10.74 7.49 8.50
C ILE A 142 10.48 8.69 9.39
N SER A 143 11.49 9.52 9.65
CA SER A 143 11.36 10.67 10.53
C SER A 143 11.93 11.94 9.94
N TYR A 144 11.28 13.07 10.29
CA TYR A 144 11.71 14.41 9.92
C TYR A 144 11.40 15.39 11.05
N GLY A 145 12.43 15.86 11.72
CA GLY A 145 12.28 16.66 12.93
C GLY A 145 11.64 15.86 14.07
N ASN A 146 10.45 16.30 14.51
CA ASN A 146 9.67 15.60 15.54
C ASN A 146 8.50 14.76 14.99
N LYS A 147 8.32 14.76 13.67
CA LYS A 147 7.30 13.94 13.01
C LYS A 147 7.91 12.62 12.56
N TYR A 148 7.12 11.55 12.56
CA TYR A 148 7.56 10.24 12.06
C TYR A 148 6.40 9.40 11.53
N ARG A 149 6.74 8.38 10.74
CA ARG A 149 5.86 7.31 10.25
C ARG A 149 6.54 5.97 10.47
N ILE A 150 5.76 4.98 10.88
CA ILE A 150 6.22 3.60 11.01
C ILE A 150 5.51 2.78 9.96
N ILE A 151 6.25 2.14 9.07
CA ILE A 151 5.72 1.35 7.97
C ILE A 151 6.34 -0.03 8.04
N ASN A 152 5.52 -1.08 8.07
CA ASN A 152 6.04 -2.45 8.01
C ASN A 152 6.51 -2.78 6.59
N CYS A 153 7.66 -3.45 6.46
CA CYS A 153 8.21 -3.83 5.15
C CYS A 153 7.25 -4.67 4.29
N GLU A 154 6.37 -5.46 4.89
CA GLU A 154 5.36 -6.23 4.15
C GLU A 154 4.34 -5.33 3.45
N SER A 155 4.04 -4.15 4.00
CA SER A 155 3.07 -3.23 3.43
C SER A 155 3.56 -2.49 2.18
N PHE A 156 4.85 -2.58 1.87
CA PHE A 156 5.40 -2.10 0.59
C PHE A 156 5.10 -3.04 -0.60
N TRP A 157 4.46 -4.18 -0.30
CA TRP A 157 4.19 -5.22 -1.27
C TRP A 157 2.71 -5.52 -1.36
N THR A 158 2.21 -5.76 -2.56
CA THR A 158 0.93 -6.43 -2.74
C THR A 158 1.18 -7.93 -2.69
N ARG A 159 0.51 -8.60 -1.77
CA ARG A 159 0.77 -9.99 -1.44
C ARG A 159 -0.47 -10.85 -1.64
N GLY A 160 -0.30 -12.03 -2.27
CA GLY A 160 -1.22 -13.15 -2.17
C GLY A 160 -0.84 -14.10 -1.04
N SER A 161 -1.51 -15.25 -0.95
CA SER A 161 -1.27 -16.24 0.10
C SER A 161 0.16 -16.76 0.13
N GLU A 162 0.84 -16.84 -1.02
CA GLU A 162 2.17 -17.44 -1.17
C GLU A 162 3.18 -16.58 -1.95
N THR A 163 2.74 -15.52 -2.61
CA THR A 163 3.57 -14.72 -3.52
C THR A 163 3.34 -13.23 -3.38
N TYR A 164 4.37 -12.43 -3.71
CA TYR A 164 4.25 -10.99 -3.87
C TYR A 164 3.92 -10.66 -5.32
N TYR A 165 2.91 -9.84 -5.57
CA TYR A 165 2.47 -9.47 -6.92
C TYR A 165 3.09 -8.18 -7.42
N SER A 166 3.27 -7.20 -6.54
CA SER A 166 3.89 -5.93 -6.91
C SER A 166 4.62 -5.29 -5.75
N PHE A 167 5.46 -4.31 -6.09
CA PHE A 167 6.20 -3.50 -5.15
C PHE A 167 5.72 -2.05 -5.25
N ASN A 168 5.13 -1.54 -4.18
CA ASN A 168 4.55 -0.20 -4.07
C ASN A 168 5.43 0.75 -3.26
N GLY A 169 6.70 0.38 -3.05
CA GLY A 169 7.58 1.07 -2.11
C GLY A 169 7.84 2.52 -2.44
N GLU A 170 7.95 2.88 -3.72
CA GLU A 170 8.21 4.25 -4.13
C GLU A 170 7.07 5.16 -3.74
N TYR A 171 5.83 4.76 -4.05
CA TYR A 171 4.67 5.55 -3.68
C TYR A 171 4.52 5.70 -2.15
N LYS A 172 4.62 4.59 -1.40
CA LYS A 172 4.47 4.62 0.06
C LYS A 172 5.56 5.45 0.74
N LEU A 173 6.79 5.36 0.25
CA LEU A 173 7.89 6.16 0.78
C LEU A 173 7.72 7.65 0.43
N ALA A 174 7.38 7.97 -0.80
CA ALA A 174 7.12 9.35 -1.22
C ALA A 174 5.92 9.96 -0.48
N SER A 175 4.83 9.19 -0.30
CA SER A 175 3.68 9.63 0.48
C SER A 175 4.02 9.89 1.95
N ALA A 176 4.84 9.02 2.56
CA ALA A 176 5.33 9.24 3.91
C ALA A 176 6.20 10.51 4.01
N ILE A 177 7.11 10.71 3.08
CA ILE A 177 7.97 11.90 3.02
C ILE A 177 7.10 13.16 2.85
N ALA A 178 6.19 13.17 1.89
CA ALA A 178 5.28 14.28 1.65
C ALA A 178 4.48 14.65 2.91
N SER A 179 3.98 13.65 3.64
CA SER A 179 3.25 13.87 4.89
C SER A 179 4.13 14.42 6.02
N LEU A 180 5.41 14.06 6.06
CA LEU A 180 6.33 14.53 7.10
C LEU A 180 6.89 15.94 6.81
N THR A 181 7.08 16.29 5.55
CA THR A 181 7.61 17.57 5.11
C THR A 181 6.53 18.64 4.90
N ALA A 182 5.27 18.24 4.72
CA ALA A 182 4.17 19.17 4.51
C ALA A 182 3.99 20.17 5.68
N ILE A 183 3.68 21.42 5.33
CA ILE A 183 3.41 22.50 6.30
C ILE A 183 2.12 22.21 7.06
N SER A 184 1.07 21.77 6.36
CA SER A 184 -0.20 21.33 6.95
C SER A 184 -0.63 20.04 6.31
N LEU A 185 -1.10 19.08 7.13
CA LEU A 185 -1.67 17.84 6.63
C LEU A 185 -3.17 17.99 6.41
N PRO A 186 -3.75 17.33 5.39
CA PRO A 186 -5.18 17.16 5.31
C PRO A 186 -5.66 16.42 6.56
N LYS A 187 -6.87 16.69 7.02
CA LYS A 187 -7.41 16.11 8.24
C LYS A 187 -8.54 15.16 7.95
N ALA A 188 -8.49 13.99 8.58
CA ALA A 188 -9.59 13.05 8.67
C ALA A 188 -10.23 13.19 10.05
N TYR A 189 -11.53 13.48 10.06
CA TYR A 189 -12.30 13.62 11.29
C TYR A 189 -13.12 12.37 11.55
N PHE A 190 -12.89 11.71 12.68
CA PHE A 190 -13.82 10.72 13.20
C PHE A 190 -14.95 11.41 13.94
N LEU A 191 -16.17 11.06 13.58
CA LEU A 191 -17.34 11.48 14.33
C LEU A 191 -17.38 10.75 15.66
N THR A 192 -17.71 11.47 16.76
CA THR A 192 -17.71 10.90 18.14
C THR A 192 -19.08 10.83 18.78
N ASP A 193 -20.05 11.56 18.24
CA ASP A 193 -21.45 11.50 18.64
C ASP A 193 -22.23 10.41 17.88
N HIS A 194 -23.52 10.28 18.07
CA HIS A 194 -24.41 9.30 17.43
C HIS A 194 -24.02 7.83 17.71
N GLY A 195 -23.30 7.57 18.81
CA GLY A 195 -22.89 6.23 19.20
C GLY A 195 -21.89 5.57 18.25
N THR A 196 -21.10 6.36 17.52
CA THR A 196 -20.12 5.88 16.55
C THR A 196 -18.92 5.19 17.20
N SER A 197 -18.25 4.32 16.44
CA SER A 197 -16.96 3.73 16.79
C SER A 197 -15.82 4.55 16.17
N TYR A 198 -14.85 5.00 16.96
CA TYR A 198 -13.80 5.89 16.50
C TYR A 198 -12.44 5.60 17.12
N TYR A 199 -11.40 6.12 16.51
CA TYR A 199 -10.05 6.15 17.08
C TYR A 199 -9.79 7.50 17.73
N ASN A 200 -9.39 7.48 19.02
CA ASN A 200 -9.00 8.69 19.76
C ASN A 200 -7.48 8.80 19.87
N PRO A 201 -6.83 9.75 19.15
CA PRO A 201 -5.37 9.93 19.24
C PRO A 201 -4.87 10.32 20.65
N ALA A 202 -5.73 10.90 21.49
CA ALA A 202 -5.38 11.25 22.86
C ALA A 202 -5.48 10.04 23.82
N GLU A 203 -6.25 9.02 23.45
CA GLU A 203 -6.45 7.79 24.23
C GLU A 203 -6.25 6.54 23.36
N PRO A 204 -5.08 6.35 22.77
CA PRO A 204 -4.84 5.29 21.80
C PRO A 204 -4.92 3.88 22.42
N ASP A 205 -4.77 3.75 23.72
CA ASP A 205 -4.88 2.49 24.47
C ASP A 205 -6.31 2.16 24.96
N SER A 206 -7.29 3.03 24.69
CA SER A 206 -8.70 2.73 25.01
C SER A 206 -9.19 1.54 24.19
N ALA A 207 -10.17 0.78 24.71
CA ALA A 207 -10.70 -0.40 24.02
C ALA A 207 -11.23 -0.02 22.61
N MET A 208 -11.94 1.10 22.49
CA MET A 208 -12.47 1.59 21.24
C MET A 208 -11.36 2.00 20.25
N SER A 209 -10.32 2.70 20.71
CA SER A 209 -9.18 3.05 19.86
C SER A 209 -8.41 1.83 19.39
N LEU A 210 -8.24 0.83 20.25
CA LEU A 210 -7.57 -0.43 19.88
C LEU A 210 -8.35 -1.22 18.82
N GLU A 211 -9.68 -1.19 18.83
CA GLU A 211 -10.50 -1.82 17.80
C GLU A 211 -10.37 -1.13 16.44
N ASN A 212 -10.17 0.19 16.42
CA ASN A 212 -10.05 1.01 15.23
C ASN A 212 -8.59 1.31 14.84
N ALA A 213 -7.60 0.69 15.48
CA ALA A 213 -6.19 1.02 15.27
C ALA A 213 -5.73 0.78 13.82
N ALA A 214 -6.14 -0.34 13.19
CA ALA A 214 -5.80 -0.62 11.79
C ALA A 214 -6.41 0.39 10.81
N PHE A 215 -7.59 0.93 11.14
CA PHE A 215 -8.21 1.98 10.34
C PHE A 215 -7.48 3.32 10.53
N ALA A 216 -7.11 3.64 11.76
CA ALA A 216 -6.31 4.82 12.05
C ALA A 216 -4.94 4.78 11.34
N ASP A 217 -4.29 3.62 11.34
CA ASP A 217 -3.04 3.39 10.60
C ASP A 217 -3.23 3.58 9.09
N LEU A 218 -4.35 3.11 8.53
CA LEU A 218 -4.67 3.33 7.12
C LEU A 218 -4.84 4.82 6.79
N ILE A 219 -5.58 5.57 7.62
CA ILE A 219 -5.75 7.02 7.48
C ILE A 219 -4.39 7.74 7.60
N ALA A 220 -3.55 7.30 8.52
CA ALA A 220 -2.20 7.82 8.65
C ALA A 220 -1.34 7.53 7.41
N ASP A 221 -1.45 6.34 6.81
CA ASP A 221 -0.76 6.00 5.55
C ASP A 221 -1.22 6.88 4.36
N LEU A 222 -2.47 7.38 4.40
CA LEU A 222 -2.94 8.38 3.44
C LEU A 222 -2.32 9.78 3.65
N GLY A 223 -1.48 9.95 4.66
CA GLY A 223 -0.87 11.24 5.00
C GLY A 223 -1.81 12.20 5.72
N MET A 224 -2.89 11.73 6.32
CA MET A 224 -3.87 12.57 7.01
C MET A 224 -3.61 12.62 8.53
N GLU A 225 -3.87 13.79 9.12
CA GLU A 225 -3.94 13.94 10.57
C GLU A 225 -5.33 13.55 11.08
N ILE A 226 -5.40 12.69 12.09
CA ILE A 226 -6.68 12.28 12.68
C ILE A 226 -7.13 13.31 13.72
N LYS A 227 -8.39 13.73 13.59
CA LYS A 227 -9.10 14.60 14.53
C LYS A 227 -10.41 13.94 14.97
N LEU A 228 -10.98 14.47 16.02
CA LEU A 228 -12.32 14.11 16.50
C LEU A 228 -13.29 15.25 16.25
N LEU A 229 -14.53 14.92 15.93
CA LEU A 229 -15.61 15.87 15.71
C LEU A 229 -16.89 15.39 16.39
N ASP A 230 -17.51 16.27 17.12
CA ASP A 230 -18.86 16.13 17.66
C ASP A 230 -19.74 17.14 16.94
N LEU A 231 -20.70 16.69 16.13
CA LEU A 231 -21.57 17.55 15.34
C LEU A 231 -22.43 18.47 16.22
N SER A 232 -22.78 18.04 17.43
CA SER A 232 -23.59 18.85 18.35
C SER A 232 -22.86 20.12 18.82
N THR A 233 -21.53 20.16 18.71
CA THR A 233 -20.69 21.27 19.19
C THR A 233 -20.33 22.30 18.14
N VAL A 234 -20.67 22.04 16.86
CA VAL A 234 -20.29 22.89 15.74
C VAL A 234 -21.50 23.25 14.87
N ASP A 235 -21.51 24.46 14.31
CA ASP A 235 -22.53 24.87 13.35
C ASP A 235 -22.23 24.36 11.92
N ARG A 236 -20.98 23.99 11.65
CA ARG A 236 -20.52 23.41 10.37
C ARG A 236 -19.29 22.54 10.58
N ILE A 237 -19.12 21.58 9.71
CA ILE A 237 -17.88 20.76 9.65
C ILE A 237 -16.71 21.68 9.30
N PRO A 238 -15.55 21.55 9.98
CA PRO A 238 -14.37 22.37 9.75
C PRO A 238 -13.92 22.37 8.29
N ASP A 239 -13.49 23.55 7.78
CA ASP A 239 -13.04 23.70 6.37
C ASP A 239 -11.79 22.90 6.05
N ASP A 240 -11.01 22.53 7.07
CA ASP A 240 -9.81 21.69 6.93
C ASP A 240 -10.12 20.18 6.99
N CYS A 241 -11.40 19.80 7.07
CA CYS A 241 -11.84 18.42 6.99
C CYS A 241 -11.79 17.94 5.53
N ALA A 242 -10.80 17.12 5.21
CA ALA A 242 -10.71 16.48 3.90
C ALA A 242 -11.56 15.21 3.82
N MET A 243 -11.71 14.53 4.96
CA MET A 243 -12.44 13.27 5.09
C MET A 243 -13.19 13.22 6.41
N LEU A 244 -14.49 12.97 6.35
CA LEU A 244 -15.31 12.70 7.52
C LEU A 244 -15.61 11.21 7.62
N ILE A 245 -15.47 10.62 8.81
CA ILE A 245 -15.62 9.20 9.05
C ILE A 245 -16.76 8.96 10.03
N ILE A 246 -17.79 8.28 9.56
CA ILE A 246 -18.94 7.81 10.33
C ILE A 246 -18.88 6.29 10.36
N ASN A 247 -18.38 5.73 11.46
CA ASN A 247 -18.20 4.29 11.59
C ASN A 247 -19.15 3.73 12.65
N LEU A 248 -20.04 2.83 12.23
CA LEU A 248 -21.01 2.10 13.06
C LEU A 248 -21.89 3.01 13.95
N PRO A 249 -22.58 4.01 13.40
CA PRO A 249 -23.49 4.83 14.18
C PRO A 249 -24.67 4.00 14.70
N THR A 250 -25.07 4.25 15.94
CA THR A 250 -26.19 3.55 16.62
C THR A 250 -27.37 4.46 16.92
N GLU A 251 -27.16 5.78 16.87
CA GLU A 251 -28.19 6.81 17.10
C GLU A 251 -28.39 7.62 15.83
N ASP A 252 -29.65 7.99 15.52
CA ASP A 252 -30.01 8.71 14.32
C ASP A 252 -29.61 10.20 14.39
N TYR A 253 -29.50 10.81 13.26
CA TYR A 253 -29.06 12.19 13.08
C TYR A 253 -30.24 13.15 13.16
N LEU A 254 -29.99 14.36 13.65
CA LEU A 254 -31.04 15.37 13.70
C LEU A 254 -31.50 15.71 12.27
N PRO A 255 -32.82 15.74 12.05
CA PRO A 255 -33.41 15.99 10.76
C PRO A 255 -33.15 17.41 10.26
N ASP A 256 -33.53 17.68 9.01
CA ASP A 256 -33.43 18.97 8.36
C ASP A 256 -34.26 20.06 9.08
N GLU A 257 -33.88 21.33 8.91
CA GLU A 257 -34.44 22.47 9.65
C GLU A 257 -35.98 22.59 9.61
N ASP A 258 -36.63 22.11 8.55
CA ASP A 258 -38.09 22.20 8.40
C ASP A 258 -38.85 21.39 9.48
N GLU A 259 -38.25 20.39 10.08
CA GLU A 259 -38.83 19.63 11.19
C GLU A 259 -38.42 20.17 12.57
N PHE A 260 -37.35 20.96 12.65
CA PHE A 260 -36.73 21.45 13.91
C PHE A 260 -37.01 22.94 14.20
N ASN A 261 -37.97 23.50 13.65
CA ASN A 261 -38.29 24.91 13.41
C ASN A 261 -38.30 25.89 14.59
N ASN A 262 -37.55 25.68 15.69
CA ASN A 262 -37.57 26.65 16.79
C ASN A 262 -36.28 26.83 17.61
N LEU A 263 -35.17 26.20 17.28
CA LEU A 263 -34.01 26.24 18.19
C LEU A 263 -32.77 27.01 17.66
N GLY A 264 -32.78 27.46 16.40
CA GLY A 264 -31.67 28.24 15.82
C GLY A 264 -30.36 27.41 15.67
N HIS A 265 -30.45 26.09 15.73
CA HIS A 265 -29.35 25.18 15.49
C HIS A 265 -29.45 24.58 14.09
N VAL A 266 -28.32 24.53 13.39
CA VAL A 266 -28.19 23.83 12.12
C VAL A 266 -28.34 22.33 12.36
N SER A 267 -29.16 21.63 11.59
CA SER A 267 -29.35 20.19 11.73
C SER A 267 -28.09 19.42 11.34
N ASP A 268 -27.93 18.20 11.86
CA ASP A 268 -26.77 17.37 11.53
C ASP A 268 -26.77 16.97 10.06
N ILE A 269 -27.95 16.69 9.51
CA ILE A 269 -28.11 16.39 8.08
C ILE A 269 -27.69 17.57 7.20
N GLU A 270 -28.06 18.80 7.57
CA GLU A 270 -27.64 20.00 6.84
C GLU A 270 -26.12 20.21 6.91
N LYS A 271 -25.48 19.96 8.07
CA LYS A 271 -24.01 20.03 8.20
C LYS A 271 -23.32 19.03 7.28
N LEU A 272 -23.84 17.80 7.18
CA LEU A 272 -23.33 16.78 6.27
C LEU A 272 -23.55 17.16 4.80
N ASP A 273 -24.73 17.68 4.44
CA ASP A 273 -25.00 18.09 3.07
C ASP A 273 -24.11 19.26 2.64
N ARG A 274 -23.98 20.29 3.47
CA ARG A 274 -23.06 21.41 3.21
C ARG A 274 -21.61 20.96 3.04
N PHE A 275 -21.15 20.03 3.88
CA PHE A 275 -19.79 19.48 3.76
C PHE A 275 -19.54 18.81 2.41
N LEU A 276 -20.53 18.06 1.90
CA LEU A 276 -20.39 17.36 0.63
C LEU A 276 -20.68 18.27 -0.57
N VAL A 277 -21.69 19.13 -0.48
CA VAL A 277 -22.14 19.98 -1.61
C VAL A 277 -21.21 21.18 -1.81
N ASP A 278 -20.92 21.91 -0.75
CA ASP A 278 -20.13 23.14 -0.80
C ASP A 278 -18.64 22.89 -0.62
N GLY A 279 -18.28 21.97 0.30
CA GLY A 279 -16.91 21.66 0.66
C GLY A 279 -16.22 20.69 -0.28
N ALA A 280 -16.96 20.04 -1.19
CA ALA A 280 -16.46 18.93 -2.02
C ALA A 280 -15.68 17.89 -1.19
N GLY A 281 -16.23 17.53 -0.03
CA GLY A 281 -15.63 16.63 0.94
C GLY A 281 -15.77 15.16 0.57
N THR A 282 -15.10 14.32 1.34
CA THR A 282 -15.23 12.85 1.26
C THR A 282 -15.82 12.33 2.57
N LEU A 283 -16.88 11.53 2.45
CA LEU A 283 -17.56 10.89 3.57
C LEU A 283 -17.35 9.37 3.52
N ILE A 284 -16.84 8.81 4.60
CA ILE A 284 -16.77 7.37 4.80
C ILE A 284 -17.91 6.97 5.72
N VAL A 285 -18.76 6.06 5.26
CA VAL A 285 -19.89 5.53 6.02
C VAL A 285 -19.76 4.03 6.14
N ASN A 286 -19.73 3.55 7.36
CA ASN A 286 -19.89 2.12 7.66
C ASN A 286 -21.06 1.95 8.62
N LYS A 287 -22.15 1.34 8.15
CA LYS A 287 -23.38 1.18 8.93
C LYS A 287 -23.67 -0.30 9.20
N ASP A 288 -23.91 -0.63 10.45
CA ASP A 288 -24.40 -1.95 10.81
C ASP A 288 -25.85 -2.17 10.32
N TYR A 289 -26.14 -3.37 9.86
CA TYR A 289 -27.51 -3.79 9.47
C TYR A 289 -28.47 -3.86 10.67
N GLY A 290 -27.96 -3.94 11.91
CA GLY A 290 -28.75 -4.04 13.14
C GLY A 290 -29.41 -2.74 13.60
N HIS A 291 -29.00 -1.60 13.06
CA HIS A 291 -29.53 -0.28 13.49
C HIS A 291 -30.24 0.42 12.33
N THR A 292 -31.41 0.98 12.63
CA THR A 292 -32.19 1.79 11.68
C THR A 292 -32.03 3.25 12.02
N LEU A 293 -31.60 4.06 11.06
CA LEU A 293 -31.29 5.49 11.19
C LEU A 293 -32.08 6.27 10.13
N PRO A 294 -33.38 6.52 10.36
CA PRO A 294 -34.30 6.98 9.31
C PRO A 294 -33.88 8.29 8.62
N HIS A 295 -33.42 9.28 9.38
CA HIS A 295 -33.02 10.57 8.82
C HIS A 295 -31.71 10.46 8.05
N PHE A 296 -30.70 9.79 8.65
CA PHE A 296 -29.41 9.55 8.00
C PHE A 296 -29.55 8.67 6.76
N GLU A 297 -30.37 7.63 6.81
CA GLU A 297 -30.63 6.78 5.64
C GLU A 297 -31.37 7.53 4.53
N THR A 298 -32.29 8.46 4.88
CA THR A 298 -32.96 9.31 3.88
C THR A 298 -31.97 10.23 3.19
N PHE A 299 -31.07 10.85 3.94
CA PHE A 299 -29.98 11.65 3.39
C PHE A 299 -29.10 10.81 2.43
N LEU A 300 -28.70 9.61 2.83
CA LEU A 300 -27.86 8.74 1.99
C LEU A 300 -28.60 8.25 0.73
N LYS A 301 -29.93 8.05 0.80
CA LYS A 301 -30.74 7.71 -0.38
C LYS A 301 -30.74 8.81 -1.45
N ASP A 302 -30.64 10.06 -1.05
CA ASP A 302 -30.48 11.17 -2.01
C ASP A 302 -29.13 11.13 -2.72
N TRP A 303 -28.13 10.48 -2.12
CA TRP A 303 -26.83 10.21 -2.70
C TRP A 303 -26.76 8.87 -3.45
N GLY A 304 -27.88 8.17 -3.60
CA GLY A 304 -27.95 6.87 -4.29
C GLY A 304 -27.61 5.68 -3.43
N ILE A 305 -27.35 5.86 -2.14
CA ILE A 305 -26.96 4.80 -1.22
C ILE A 305 -28.13 4.39 -0.35
N ALA A 306 -28.47 3.10 -0.39
CA ALA A 306 -29.41 2.50 0.55
C ALA A 306 -28.80 1.26 1.19
N PHE A 307 -29.09 1.03 2.46
CA PHE A 307 -28.64 -0.11 3.22
C PHE A 307 -29.74 -1.16 3.38
N GLY A 308 -29.38 -2.42 3.24
CA GLY A 308 -30.26 -3.54 3.62
C GLY A 308 -30.32 -3.71 5.14
N ASP A 309 -31.47 -4.15 5.62
CA ASP A 309 -31.74 -4.45 7.03
C ASP A 309 -31.51 -5.93 7.40
N SER A 310 -30.77 -6.63 6.56
CA SER A 310 -30.49 -8.06 6.65
C SER A 310 -29.00 -8.32 6.55
N TYR A 311 -28.51 -9.36 7.23
CA TYR A 311 -27.11 -9.77 7.10
C TYR A 311 -26.93 -10.78 5.96
N VAL A 312 -25.77 -10.72 5.33
CA VAL A 312 -25.42 -11.58 4.18
C VAL A 312 -24.71 -12.84 4.67
N VAL A 313 -25.09 -13.99 4.10
CA VAL A 313 -24.49 -15.30 4.36
C VAL A 313 -24.13 -15.96 3.04
N ASP A 314 -22.92 -16.46 2.92
CA ASP A 314 -22.48 -17.31 1.81
C ASP A 314 -21.63 -18.46 2.37
N ARG A 315 -22.20 -19.67 2.42
CA ARG A 315 -21.49 -20.84 2.96
C ARG A 315 -20.51 -21.45 1.97
N GLU A 316 -20.66 -21.16 0.69
CA GLU A 316 -19.78 -21.67 -0.36
C GLU A 316 -18.52 -20.81 -0.50
N ASN A 317 -18.64 -19.48 -0.30
CA ASN A 317 -17.58 -18.51 -0.48
C ASN A 317 -17.30 -17.75 0.83
N SER A 318 -16.99 -18.48 1.88
CA SER A 318 -16.64 -17.91 3.19
C SER A 318 -15.40 -18.56 3.79
N LEU A 319 -14.82 -17.90 4.78
CA LEU A 319 -13.69 -18.42 5.56
C LEU A 319 -14.14 -19.14 6.86
N GLY A 320 -15.44 -19.19 7.12
CA GLY A 320 -16.03 -19.82 8.31
C GLY A 320 -17.20 -20.72 7.94
N GLU A 321 -17.48 -21.73 8.77
CA GLU A 321 -18.57 -22.70 8.55
C GLU A 321 -19.97 -22.06 8.64
N ASP A 322 -20.08 -20.93 9.36
CA ASP A 322 -21.33 -20.19 9.52
C ASP A 322 -21.69 -19.34 8.29
N GLY A 323 -20.76 -19.18 7.35
CA GLY A 323 -20.94 -18.40 6.13
C GLY A 323 -21.00 -16.88 6.35
N LYS A 324 -20.64 -16.35 7.53
CA LYS A 324 -20.71 -14.91 7.86
C LYS A 324 -19.41 -14.15 7.56
N LYS A 325 -18.30 -14.86 7.40
CA LYS A 325 -17.01 -14.27 7.00
C LYS A 325 -16.81 -14.47 5.50
N LEU A 326 -17.46 -13.61 4.72
CA LEU A 326 -17.56 -13.69 3.27
C LEU A 326 -16.24 -13.37 2.58
N VAL A 327 -15.96 -14.09 1.50
CA VAL A 327 -14.99 -13.69 0.50
C VAL A 327 -15.73 -12.94 -0.60
N ALA A 328 -15.30 -11.72 -0.90
CA ALA A 328 -15.89 -10.93 -1.97
C ALA A 328 -15.46 -11.45 -3.35
N MET A 329 -16.35 -11.29 -4.32
CA MET A 329 -16.10 -11.63 -5.71
C MET A 329 -15.43 -10.46 -6.43
N TYR A 330 -14.33 -10.72 -7.11
CA TYR A 330 -13.75 -9.77 -8.07
C TYR A 330 -14.50 -9.91 -9.40
N ASP A 331 -15.26 -8.87 -9.74
CA ASP A 331 -16.00 -8.83 -11.01
C ASP A 331 -15.03 -8.80 -12.19
N SER A 332 -15.30 -9.63 -13.20
CA SER A 332 -14.51 -9.65 -14.44
C SER A 332 -15.01 -8.66 -15.50
N ASP A 333 -16.14 -7.97 -15.25
CA ASP A 333 -16.67 -6.93 -16.13
C ASP A 333 -15.79 -5.67 -16.06
N ASP A 334 -15.08 -5.37 -17.14
CA ASP A 334 -14.20 -4.21 -17.28
C ASP A 334 -14.96 -2.87 -17.29
N GLN A 335 -16.28 -2.90 -17.40
CA GLN A 335 -17.14 -1.73 -17.26
C GLN A 335 -17.53 -1.45 -15.80
N SER A 336 -17.30 -2.40 -14.88
CA SER A 336 -17.57 -2.17 -13.48
C SER A 336 -16.56 -1.18 -12.89
N TYR A 337 -17.05 -0.25 -12.06
CA TYR A 337 -16.18 0.76 -11.43
C TYR A 337 -15.08 0.13 -10.57
N GLY A 338 -15.44 -0.92 -9.82
CA GLY A 338 -14.51 -1.64 -8.94
C GLY A 338 -13.37 -2.31 -9.70
N TYR A 339 -13.61 -2.72 -10.94
CA TYR A 339 -12.60 -3.38 -11.78
C TYR A 339 -11.31 -2.56 -11.90
N ASN A 340 -11.40 -1.24 -11.93
CA ASN A 340 -10.23 -0.36 -11.99
C ASN A 340 -9.26 -0.54 -10.81
N PHE A 341 -9.75 -1.05 -9.67
CA PHE A 341 -8.96 -1.24 -8.46
C PHE A 341 -8.41 -2.65 -8.30
N TYR A 342 -9.11 -3.65 -8.82
CA TYR A 342 -8.75 -5.06 -8.61
C TYR A 342 -8.57 -5.87 -9.91
N SER A 343 -8.48 -5.20 -11.07
CA SER A 343 -8.37 -5.86 -12.38
C SER A 343 -7.21 -6.87 -12.47
N ASP A 344 -6.08 -6.59 -11.83
CA ASP A 344 -4.95 -7.53 -11.81
C ASP A 344 -5.26 -8.79 -11.01
N TYR A 345 -6.12 -8.69 -9.99
CA TYR A 345 -6.49 -9.85 -9.18
C TYR A 345 -7.41 -10.81 -9.93
N VAL A 346 -8.24 -10.30 -10.83
CA VAL A 346 -9.16 -11.12 -11.63
C VAL A 346 -8.42 -12.22 -12.42
N SER A 347 -7.23 -11.90 -12.89
CA SER A 347 -6.42 -12.82 -13.72
C SER A 347 -5.51 -13.75 -12.91
N LEU A 348 -5.42 -13.59 -11.59
CA LEU A 348 -4.51 -14.37 -10.77
C LEU A 348 -5.12 -15.69 -10.30
N PRO A 349 -4.41 -16.81 -10.39
CA PRO A 349 -4.90 -18.11 -9.92
C PRO A 349 -5.14 -18.15 -8.41
N SER A 350 -4.46 -17.28 -7.65
CA SER A 350 -4.54 -17.19 -6.19
C SER A 350 -4.51 -15.72 -5.77
N ALA A 351 -5.55 -14.98 -6.16
CA ALA A 351 -5.69 -13.58 -5.77
C ALA A 351 -5.80 -13.44 -4.24
N PRO A 352 -5.24 -12.36 -3.65
CA PRO A 352 -5.54 -11.99 -2.28
C PRO A 352 -7.04 -11.81 -2.11
N LYS A 353 -7.59 -12.33 -1.02
CA LYS A 353 -9.04 -12.28 -0.79
C LYS A 353 -9.42 -10.98 -0.11
N MET A 354 -10.45 -10.30 -0.60
CA MET A 354 -11.13 -9.25 0.15
C MET A 354 -12.23 -9.89 0.99
N VAL A 355 -12.26 -9.60 2.28
CA VAL A 355 -13.09 -10.29 3.27
C VAL A 355 -14.04 -9.32 3.94
N PHE A 356 -15.30 -9.71 4.08
CA PHE A 356 -16.33 -9.00 4.84
C PHE A 356 -16.87 -9.92 5.93
N SER A 357 -16.86 -9.45 7.17
CA SER A 357 -17.35 -10.21 8.32
C SER A 357 -18.55 -9.51 8.93
N ASN A 358 -19.57 -10.28 9.28
CA ASN A 358 -20.82 -9.78 9.86
C ASN A 358 -21.38 -8.59 9.04
N THR A 359 -21.62 -8.83 7.76
CA THR A 359 -21.96 -7.77 6.82
C THR A 359 -23.42 -7.77 6.41
N GLY A 360 -24.02 -6.60 6.26
CA GLY A 360 -25.20 -6.36 5.45
C GLY A 360 -24.83 -6.15 3.98
N TYR A 361 -25.68 -5.42 3.26
CA TYR A 361 -25.45 -5.05 1.87
C TYR A 361 -25.90 -3.63 1.58
N VAL A 362 -25.35 -3.06 0.50
CA VAL A 362 -25.65 -1.72 0.01
C VAL A 362 -26.30 -1.87 -1.37
N TYR A 363 -27.25 -1.01 -1.70
CA TYR A 363 -27.87 -1.00 -3.03
C TYR A 363 -28.18 0.41 -3.51
N CYS A 364 -28.35 0.55 -4.83
CA CYS A 364 -28.67 1.82 -5.44
C CYS A 364 -30.12 2.24 -5.13
N SER A 365 -30.31 3.46 -4.63
CA SER A 365 -31.64 4.04 -4.31
C SER A 365 -32.26 4.86 -5.45
N PHE A 366 -31.56 5.06 -6.56
CA PHE A 366 -32.06 5.94 -7.65
C PHE A 366 -33.22 5.36 -8.47
N GLY A 367 -33.59 4.10 -8.27
CA GLY A 367 -34.64 3.43 -9.05
C GLY A 367 -34.11 2.96 -10.41
N ASP A 368 -34.29 3.76 -11.44
CA ASP A 368 -33.84 3.42 -12.79
C ASP A 368 -32.42 3.92 -13.05
N GLY A 369 -31.45 3.00 -13.07
CA GLY A 369 -30.05 3.29 -13.37
C GLY A 369 -29.19 3.68 -12.16
N TYR A 370 -27.92 3.98 -12.43
CA TYR A 370 -26.90 4.28 -11.42
C TYR A 370 -26.56 5.79 -11.32
N SER A 371 -27.26 6.64 -12.06
CA SER A 371 -26.99 8.08 -12.03
C SER A 371 -28.29 8.89 -12.01
N ARG A 372 -28.25 9.99 -11.27
CA ARG A 372 -29.35 10.93 -11.15
C ARG A 372 -28.83 12.36 -11.31
N ARG A 373 -29.50 13.13 -12.18
CA ARG A 373 -29.24 14.56 -12.28
C ARG A 373 -29.90 15.28 -11.09
N GLU A 374 -29.17 16.18 -10.43
CA GLU A 374 -29.66 16.90 -9.29
C GLU A 374 -30.75 17.91 -9.71
N ALA A 375 -31.87 17.93 -9.00
CA ALA A 375 -32.99 18.78 -9.33
C ALA A 375 -32.62 20.28 -9.15
N GLY A 376 -32.94 21.11 -10.16
CA GLY A 376 -32.60 22.54 -10.14
C GLY A 376 -31.21 22.89 -10.67
N TYR A 377 -30.33 21.92 -10.87
CA TYR A 377 -28.98 22.13 -11.37
C TYR A 377 -28.75 21.43 -12.72
N ARG A 378 -28.30 22.18 -13.73
CA ARG A 378 -28.10 21.62 -15.09
C ARG A 378 -26.87 20.74 -15.22
N ASN A 379 -25.84 20.99 -14.41
CA ASN A 379 -24.49 20.40 -14.54
C ASN A 379 -24.07 19.59 -13.34
N VAL A 380 -25.00 19.25 -12.46
CA VAL A 380 -24.72 18.44 -11.29
C VAL A 380 -25.33 17.06 -11.46
N THR A 381 -24.48 16.04 -11.29
CA THR A 381 -24.89 14.65 -11.38
C THR A 381 -24.40 13.89 -10.15
N ARG A 382 -25.28 13.09 -9.57
CA ARG A 382 -24.94 12.09 -8.56
C ARG A 382 -24.91 10.72 -9.22
N GLN A 383 -23.90 9.94 -8.92
CA GLN A 383 -23.68 8.62 -9.50
C GLN A 383 -23.36 7.61 -8.38
N TYR A 384 -24.08 6.50 -8.39
CA TYR A 384 -23.78 5.34 -7.56
C TYR A 384 -22.95 4.35 -8.37
N ALA A 385 -21.92 3.79 -7.75
CA ALA A 385 -21.10 2.75 -8.36
C ALA A 385 -20.85 1.62 -7.33
N PRO A 386 -21.26 0.39 -7.63
CA PRO A 386 -20.86 -0.75 -6.81
C PRO A 386 -19.34 -0.91 -6.90
N PHE A 387 -18.69 -1.04 -5.75
CA PHE A 387 -17.26 -1.26 -5.71
C PHE A 387 -16.92 -2.75 -5.74
N ILE A 388 -17.54 -3.52 -4.86
CA ILE A 388 -17.34 -4.96 -4.76
C ILE A 388 -18.57 -5.62 -4.13
N GLY A 389 -18.79 -6.90 -4.44
CA GLY A 389 -19.94 -7.64 -3.95
C GLY A 389 -19.65 -9.09 -3.61
N SER A 390 -20.71 -9.81 -3.25
CA SER A 390 -20.70 -11.24 -2.96
C SER A 390 -20.75 -12.08 -4.23
N PHE A 391 -20.53 -13.36 -4.10
CA PHE A 391 -20.93 -14.33 -5.14
C PHE A 391 -22.45 -14.48 -5.21
N ASP A 392 -22.93 -15.06 -6.30
CA ASP A 392 -24.36 -15.28 -6.53
C ASP A 392 -24.98 -16.33 -5.58
N THR A 393 -24.16 -17.07 -4.84
CA THR A 393 -24.57 -18.02 -3.80
C THR A 393 -25.00 -17.36 -2.49
N ALA A 394 -24.70 -16.07 -2.32
CA ALA A 394 -24.99 -15.34 -1.10
C ALA A 394 -26.48 -15.05 -0.91
N THR A 395 -26.98 -15.27 0.29
CA THR A 395 -28.35 -14.94 0.70
C THR A 395 -28.35 -13.81 1.72
N ALA A 396 -29.42 -13.02 1.78
CA ALA A 396 -29.60 -12.06 2.86
C ALA A 396 -30.66 -12.60 3.86
N ASN A 397 -30.34 -12.58 5.14
CA ASN A 397 -31.12 -13.24 6.19
C ASN A 397 -31.51 -12.29 7.31
N LYS A 398 -32.76 -12.44 7.81
CA LYS A 398 -33.26 -11.83 9.05
C LYS A 398 -33.35 -12.91 10.11
N GLY A 399 -32.40 -12.91 11.08
CA GLY A 399 -32.32 -14.00 12.06
C GLY A 399 -31.81 -15.32 11.48
N GLU A 400 -31.66 -16.34 12.30
CA GLU A 400 -30.93 -17.58 11.94
C GLU A 400 -31.59 -18.46 10.87
N ALA A 401 -32.88 -18.33 10.67
CA ALA A 401 -33.65 -19.23 9.79
C ALA A 401 -34.51 -18.53 8.74
N ILE A 402 -34.49 -17.21 8.65
CA ILE A 402 -35.36 -16.45 7.74
C ILE A 402 -34.51 -15.86 6.61
N ILE A 403 -34.64 -16.44 5.42
CA ILE A 403 -34.07 -15.86 4.21
C ILE A 403 -34.97 -14.71 3.79
N ASP A 404 -34.44 -13.48 3.87
CA ASP A 404 -35.11 -12.25 3.44
C ASP A 404 -34.97 -12.04 1.92
N GLN A 405 -33.77 -12.30 1.42
CA GLN A 405 -33.50 -12.29 -0.03
C GLN A 405 -32.82 -13.60 -0.45
N PRO A 406 -33.29 -14.21 -1.57
CA PRO A 406 -32.72 -15.45 -2.09
C PRO A 406 -31.28 -15.27 -2.54
N ALA A 407 -30.66 -16.38 -2.90
CA ALA A 407 -29.32 -16.39 -3.48
C ALA A 407 -29.23 -15.45 -4.69
N GLY A 408 -28.15 -14.70 -4.74
CA GLY A 408 -27.86 -13.71 -5.76
C GLY A 408 -26.82 -12.70 -5.29
N PHE A 409 -26.24 -11.99 -6.23
CA PHE A 409 -25.24 -10.94 -5.97
C PHE A 409 -25.77 -9.89 -4.98
N LYS A 410 -24.94 -9.53 -4.04
CA LYS A 410 -25.18 -8.45 -3.06
C LYS A 410 -23.97 -7.50 -3.06
N THR A 411 -24.17 -6.23 -3.30
CA THR A 411 -23.09 -5.24 -3.18
C THR A 411 -22.70 -5.09 -1.70
N LEU A 412 -21.42 -5.27 -1.39
CA LEU A 412 -20.88 -5.19 -0.03
C LEU A 412 -20.24 -3.83 0.27
N ALA A 413 -19.71 -3.19 -0.76
CA ALA A 413 -19.22 -1.82 -0.69
C ALA A 413 -19.56 -1.05 -1.97
N ALA A 414 -19.87 0.23 -1.82
CA ALA A 414 -20.24 1.11 -2.93
C ALA A 414 -19.63 2.51 -2.78
N ILE A 415 -19.50 3.20 -3.90
CA ILE A 415 -19.08 4.59 -3.95
C ILE A 415 -20.22 5.41 -4.56
N SER A 416 -20.53 6.53 -3.93
CA SER A 416 -21.35 7.57 -4.54
C SER A 416 -20.48 8.78 -4.83
N ALA A 417 -20.64 9.34 -6.00
CA ALA A 417 -19.94 10.54 -6.43
C ALA A 417 -20.93 11.61 -6.86
N ARG A 418 -20.72 12.84 -6.44
CA ARG A 418 -21.37 14.03 -6.97
C ARG A 418 -20.35 14.80 -7.80
N SER A 419 -20.64 15.02 -9.06
CA SER A 419 -19.86 15.88 -9.94
C SER A 419 -20.60 17.17 -10.23
N ASN A 420 -19.89 18.28 -10.11
CA ASN A 420 -20.39 19.61 -10.47
C ASN A 420 -19.43 20.26 -11.45
N LEU A 421 -19.89 20.43 -12.69
CA LEU A 421 -19.12 21.09 -13.75
C LEU A 421 -19.36 22.60 -13.69
N ASP A 422 -18.33 23.35 -13.34
CA ASP A 422 -18.36 24.80 -13.47
C ASP A 422 -18.35 25.18 -14.96
N GLN A 423 -19.41 25.86 -15.38
CA GLN A 423 -19.59 26.27 -16.79
C GLN A 423 -18.62 27.37 -17.25
N TYR A 424 -18.06 28.13 -16.31
CA TYR A 424 -17.17 29.26 -16.61
C TYR A 424 -15.69 28.82 -16.68
N THR A 425 -15.27 27.95 -15.75
CA THR A 425 -13.89 27.46 -15.71
C THR A 425 -13.71 26.16 -16.48
N GLY A 426 -14.78 25.38 -16.68
CA GLY A 426 -14.72 24.03 -17.25
C GLY A 426 -14.19 22.98 -16.26
N GLU A 427 -13.98 23.36 -15.01
CA GLU A 427 -13.50 22.46 -13.97
C GLU A 427 -14.62 21.66 -13.34
N ASN A 428 -14.34 20.39 -13.05
CA ASN A 428 -15.23 19.53 -12.28
C ASN A 428 -14.82 19.51 -10.82
N THR A 429 -15.77 19.79 -9.93
CA THR A 429 -15.61 19.49 -8.50
C THR A 429 -16.33 18.20 -8.16
N TYR A 430 -15.73 17.41 -7.28
CA TYR A 430 -16.26 16.12 -6.88
C TYR A 430 -16.39 16.02 -5.38
N SER A 431 -17.47 15.36 -4.93
CA SER A 431 -17.64 14.89 -3.57
C SER A 431 -17.92 13.40 -3.60
N PHE A 432 -17.48 12.69 -2.58
CA PHE A 432 -17.59 11.24 -2.57
C PHE A 432 -18.16 10.72 -1.25
N ILE A 433 -18.93 9.64 -1.35
CA ILE A 433 -19.29 8.82 -0.20
C ILE A 433 -18.82 7.40 -0.50
N PHE A 434 -17.98 6.83 0.37
CA PHE A 434 -17.65 5.41 0.36
C PHE A 434 -18.45 4.71 1.44
N ALA A 435 -19.30 3.78 1.05
CA ALA A 435 -20.26 3.12 1.93
C ALA A 435 -19.98 1.62 2.04
N THR A 436 -19.94 1.11 3.27
CA THR A 436 -19.86 -0.31 3.62
C THR A 436 -20.92 -0.65 4.65
N ALA A 437 -21.35 -1.92 4.69
CA ALA A 437 -22.39 -2.39 5.61
C ALA A 437 -21.86 -3.53 6.50
N SER A 438 -20.61 -3.49 6.92
CA SER A 438 -19.97 -4.60 7.64
C SER A 438 -19.47 -4.14 9.00
N ARG A 439 -19.92 -4.86 10.05
CA ARG A 439 -19.56 -4.56 11.42
C ARG A 439 -18.04 -4.61 11.66
N ASP A 440 -17.36 -5.58 11.05
CA ASP A 440 -15.96 -5.84 11.35
C ASP A 440 -15.01 -5.33 10.25
N PHE A 441 -15.51 -4.65 9.22
CA PHE A 441 -14.71 -4.29 8.04
C PHE A 441 -13.47 -3.47 8.36
N TYR A 442 -13.61 -2.47 9.23
CA TYR A 442 -12.51 -1.61 9.65
C TYR A 442 -11.77 -2.10 10.90
N SER A 443 -12.12 -3.29 11.40
CA SER A 443 -11.47 -3.88 12.57
C SER A 443 -10.04 -4.34 12.29
N ASN A 444 -9.25 -4.51 13.35
CA ASN A 444 -7.91 -5.07 13.26
C ASN A 444 -7.90 -6.51 12.71
N GLU A 445 -8.98 -7.28 12.92
CA GLU A 445 -9.08 -8.65 12.41
C GLU A 445 -9.15 -8.67 10.88
N ILE A 446 -9.85 -7.74 10.27
CA ILE A 446 -10.04 -7.68 8.82
C ILE A 446 -9.03 -6.74 8.18
N LEU A 447 -9.04 -5.46 8.53
CA LEU A 447 -8.18 -4.45 7.91
C LEU A 447 -6.72 -4.58 8.32
N GLY A 448 -6.45 -5.04 9.54
CA GLY A 448 -5.10 -5.30 10.05
C GLY A 448 -4.46 -6.60 9.55
N ASN A 449 -5.23 -7.46 8.87
CA ASN A 449 -4.72 -8.74 8.38
C ASN A 449 -4.06 -8.61 7.02
N THR A 450 -2.74 -8.70 6.99
CA THR A 450 -1.91 -8.57 5.77
C THR A 450 -2.11 -9.69 4.74
N SER A 451 -2.81 -10.78 5.10
CA SER A 451 -3.17 -11.85 4.16
C SER A 451 -4.41 -11.53 3.33
N TYR A 452 -5.15 -10.48 3.70
CA TYR A 452 -6.32 -10.02 2.97
C TYR A 452 -5.99 -8.81 2.09
N ALA A 453 -6.74 -8.65 1.00
CA ALA A 453 -6.64 -7.50 0.13
C ALA A 453 -7.32 -6.23 0.69
N ASN A 454 -8.02 -6.35 1.81
CA ASN A 454 -8.85 -5.26 2.36
C ASN A 454 -8.08 -3.95 2.50
N ARG A 455 -6.92 -3.98 3.16
CA ARG A 455 -6.13 -2.78 3.41
C ARG A 455 -5.68 -2.13 2.10
N ASP A 456 -5.15 -2.92 1.17
CA ASP A 456 -4.60 -2.40 -0.07
C ASP A 456 -5.70 -1.81 -0.96
N LEU A 457 -6.82 -2.53 -1.15
CA LEU A 457 -7.92 -2.05 -1.99
C LEU A 457 -8.64 -0.85 -1.38
N VAL A 458 -8.86 -0.83 -0.05
CA VAL A 458 -9.46 0.33 0.61
C VAL A 458 -8.53 1.53 0.54
N TYR A 459 -7.22 1.33 0.75
CA TYR A 459 -6.22 2.38 0.59
C TYR A 459 -6.31 3.03 -0.80
N ASP A 460 -6.38 2.23 -1.85
CA ASP A 460 -6.46 2.75 -3.22
C ASP A 460 -7.74 3.53 -3.48
N VAL A 461 -8.88 3.00 -3.01
CA VAL A 461 -10.14 3.73 -3.11
C VAL A 461 -10.02 5.08 -2.39
N LEU A 462 -9.54 5.07 -1.14
CA LEU A 462 -9.46 6.29 -0.34
C LEU A 462 -8.47 7.31 -0.92
N VAL A 463 -7.33 6.87 -1.48
CA VAL A 463 -6.41 7.77 -2.21
C VAL A 463 -7.13 8.48 -3.35
N ASN A 464 -7.95 7.75 -4.11
CA ASN A 464 -8.63 8.32 -5.27
C ASN A 464 -9.76 9.30 -4.91
N ILE A 465 -10.48 9.04 -3.80
CA ILE A 465 -11.64 9.85 -3.43
C ILE A 465 -11.35 10.93 -2.39
N SER A 466 -10.24 10.82 -1.64
CA SER A 466 -9.94 11.74 -0.54
C SER A 466 -9.44 13.12 -0.98
N ARG A 467 -9.14 13.30 -2.26
CA ARG A 467 -8.67 14.58 -2.82
C ARG A 467 -7.50 15.18 -2.03
N THR A 468 -6.58 14.34 -1.57
CA THR A 468 -5.35 14.77 -0.88
C THR A 468 -4.45 15.64 -1.75
N ASP A 469 -4.61 15.58 -3.06
CA ASP A 469 -4.00 16.47 -4.05
C ASP A 469 -4.21 17.97 -3.76
N ARG A 470 -5.28 18.34 -3.07
CA ARG A 470 -5.54 19.72 -2.65
C ARG A 470 -4.62 20.21 -1.52
N TYR A 471 -4.08 19.29 -0.74
CA TYR A 471 -3.32 19.58 0.48
C TYR A 471 -1.83 19.29 0.34
N VAL A 472 -1.45 18.46 -0.61
CA VAL A 472 -0.07 18.12 -0.93
C VAL A 472 0.20 18.68 -2.33
N SER A 473 1.14 19.62 -2.43
CA SER A 473 1.46 20.29 -3.69
C SER A 473 2.13 19.36 -4.71
N THR A 474 2.75 18.29 -4.23
CA THR A 474 3.49 17.35 -5.06
C THR A 474 2.57 16.31 -5.69
N ASP A 475 2.58 16.20 -7.01
CA ASP A 475 1.85 15.17 -7.73
C ASP A 475 2.53 13.81 -7.57
N LEU A 476 1.94 12.97 -6.74
CA LEU A 476 2.36 11.57 -6.56
C LEU A 476 1.74 10.63 -7.60
N GLY A 477 0.90 11.14 -8.50
CA GLY A 477 0.16 10.32 -9.47
C GLY A 477 1.02 9.55 -10.46
N GLY A 478 2.25 10.02 -10.72
CA GLY A 478 3.24 9.33 -11.54
C GLY A 478 3.92 8.15 -10.86
N LEU A 479 3.77 8.01 -9.54
CA LEU A 479 4.33 6.91 -8.78
C LEU A 479 3.36 5.73 -8.72
N SER A 480 3.95 4.58 -8.63
CA SER A 480 3.26 3.32 -8.46
C SER A 480 2.50 3.28 -7.14
N ARG A 481 1.17 3.30 -7.21
CA ARG A 481 0.30 3.25 -6.02
C ARG A 481 -0.06 1.84 -5.64
N ASN A 482 -0.34 1.03 -6.64
CA ASN A 482 -0.80 -0.34 -6.46
C ASN A 482 -0.41 -1.22 -7.63
N SER A 483 -0.52 -2.49 -7.43
CA SER A 483 -0.15 -3.50 -8.40
C SER A 483 -0.84 -3.34 -9.74
N ALA A 484 -2.11 -2.97 -9.73
CA ALA A 484 -2.96 -3.21 -10.87
C ALA A 484 -3.09 -2.00 -11.79
N SER A 485 -3.57 -0.92 -11.25
CA SER A 485 -4.13 0.16 -12.05
C SER A 485 -3.15 1.31 -12.28
N TYR A 486 -2.07 1.38 -11.52
CA TYR A 486 -1.22 2.56 -11.44
C TYR A 486 0.24 2.33 -11.78
N GLY A 487 0.53 1.26 -12.52
CA GLY A 487 1.87 1.06 -13.06
C GLY A 487 2.93 0.71 -12.04
N GLY A 488 2.53 0.09 -10.93
CA GLY A 488 3.46 -0.47 -9.96
C GLY A 488 4.55 -1.29 -10.63
N LYS A 489 5.71 -1.39 -10.01
CA LYS A 489 6.73 -2.34 -10.44
C LYS A 489 6.13 -3.73 -10.32
N LYS A 490 5.32 -4.13 -11.31
CA LYS A 490 4.72 -5.45 -11.40
C LYS A 490 5.83 -6.47 -11.31
N LEU A 491 5.77 -7.30 -10.30
CA LEU A 491 6.58 -8.49 -10.32
C LEU A 491 6.02 -9.38 -11.41
N VAL A 492 6.76 -9.53 -12.50
CA VAL A 492 6.49 -10.58 -13.46
C VAL A 492 6.56 -11.87 -12.66
N SER A 493 5.38 -12.39 -12.33
CA SER A 493 5.09 -13.64 -11.63
C SER A 493 6.31 -14.38 -11.07
N THR A 494 6.66 -14.13 -9.83
CA THR A 494 7.61 -14.98 -9.14
C THR A 494 6.88 -15.93 -8.21
N VAL A 495 6.31 -16.97 -8.78
CA VAL A 495 6.19 -18.20 -8.02
C VAL A 495 7.61 -18.70 -7.82
N ILE A 496 8.13 -18.58 -6.62
CA ILE A 496 9.35 -19.27 -6.23
C ILE A 496 8.95 -20.73 -6.02
N SER A 497 8.79 -21.45 -7.11
CA SER A 497 8.91 -22.89 -7.07
C SER A 497 10.39 -23.19 -7.15
N THR A 498 10.90 -23.92 -6.18
CA THR A 498 12.27 -24.44 -6.18
C THR A 498 12.48 -25.50 -7.26
N GLU A 499 11.47 -25.84 -8.01
CA GLU A 499 11.50 -26.84 -9.06
C GLU A 499 11.05 -26.25 -10.40
N THR A 500 12.04 -26.01 -11.26
CA THR A 500 11.98 -25.99 -12.73
C THR A 500 10.85 -25.23 -13.43
N LYS A 501 11.30 -24.16 -14.12
CA LYS A 501 10.71 -23.61 -15.36
C LYS A 501 9.21 -23.81 -15.53
N SER A 502 8.42 -22.93 -14.98
CA SER A 502 7.05 -22.77 -15.44
C SER A 502 6.80 -21.31 -15.79
N GLU A 503 6.27 -21.10 -16.96
CA GLU A 503 5.85 -19.81 -17.49
C GLU A 503 4.37 -19.61 -17.23
N TYR A 504 3.96 -18.58 -16.49
CA TYR A 504 2.55 -18.20 -16.37
C TYR A 504 2.17 -17.26 -17.52
N ARG A 505 1.15 -17.63 -18.28
CA ARG A 505 0.53 -16.76 -19.27
C ARG A 505 -0.85 -16.34 -18.76
N PRO A 506 -1.23 -15.06 -18.82
CA PRO A 506 -2.59 -14.63 -18.51
C PRO A 506 -3.62 -15.48 -19.26
N GLY A 507 -4.58 -16.04 -18.52
CA GLY A 507 -5.61 -16.92 -19.08
C GLY A 507 -5.24 -18.39 -19.25
N THR A 508 -4.08 -18.83 -18.75
CA THR A 508 -3.66 -20.23 -18.70
C THR A 508 -3.22 -20.63 -17.30
N THR A 509 -3.19 -21.92 -17.01
CA THR A 509 -2.65 -22.45 -15.74
C THR A 509 -1.12 -22.51 -15.71
N ASP A 510 -0.46 -22.02 -16.74
CA ASP A 510 0.99 -22.09 -16.88
C ASP A 510 1.66 -20.87 -16.27
N VAL A 511 2.64 -21.07 -15.42
CA VAL A 511 3.40 -20.02 -14.73
C VAL A 511 4.75 -19.81 -15.40
N ILE A 512 4.98 -18.60 -15.95
CA ILE A 512 6.28 -18.20 -16.49
C ILE A 512 7.15 -17.67 -15.35
N VAL A 513 8.23 -18.37 -15.02
CA VAL A 513 9.28 -17.84 -14.14
C VAL A 513 10.32 -17.15 -15.02
N HIS A 514 10.29 -15.83 -15.07
CA HIS A 514 11.38 -15.08 -15.67
C HIS A 514 12.58 -15.05 -14.72
N HIS A 515 13.65 -15.71 -15.13
CA HIS A 515 14.96 -15.44 -14.57
C HIS A 515 15.35 -14.03 -15.01
N GLY A 516 15.60 -13.13 -14.07
CA GLY A 516 15.76 -11.69 -14.22
C GLY A 516 16.84 -11.15 -15.18
N LEU A 517 17.24 -11.92 -16.19
CA LEU A 517 18.20 -11.52 -17.21
C LEU A 517 17.66 -11.92 -18.58
N SER A 518 17.64 -10.97 -19.53
CA SER A 518 17.47 -11.35 -20.93
C SER A 518 18.57 -12.36 -21.33
N ALA A 519 18.26 -13.30 -22.23
CA ALA A 519 19.23 -14.29 -22.68
C ALA A 519 20.54 -13.64 -23.19
N GLY A 520 20.46 -12.46 -23.83
CA GLY A 520 21.62 -11.71 -24.28
C GLY A 520 22.47 -11.16 -23.12
N MET A 521 21.83 -10.66 -22.08
CA MET A 521 22.51 -10.15 -20.89
C MET A 521 23.10 -11.26 -20.03
N SER A 522 22.39 -12.39 -19.88
CA SER A 522 22.91 -13.59 -19.23
C SER A 522 24.16 -14.09 -19.93
N ASN A 523 24.14 -14.18 -21.26
CA ASN A 523 25.29 -14.55 -22.08
C ASN A 523 26.45 -13.56 -21.94
N PHE A 524 26.18 -12.26 -21.94
CA PHE A 524 27.20 -11.23 -21.74
C PHE A 524 27.91 -11.38 -20.38
N PHE A 525 27.17 -11.58 -19.31
CA PHE A 525 27.75 -11.76 -17.97
C PHE A 525 28.43 -13.11 -17.82
N THR A 526 27.91 -14.15 -18.43
CA THR A 526 28.61 -15.45 -18.48
C THR A 526 29.96 -15.30 -19.19
N VAL A 527 30.02 -14.59 -20.30
CA VAL A 527 31.28 -14.31 -21.00
C VAL A 527 32.20 -13.45 -20.12
N LEU A 528 31.67 -12.40 -19.49
CA LEU A 528 32.46 -11.51 -18.63
C LEU A 528 33.04 -12.23 -17.41
N THR A 529 32.30 -13.14 -16.80
CA THR A 529 32.78 -13.95 -15.65
C THR A 529 33.76 -15.05 -16.07
N LEU A 530 33.60 -15.59 -17.26
CA LEU A 530 34.51 -16.61 -17.81
C LEU A 530 35.79 -16.00 -18.40
N MET A 531 35.79 -14.74 -18.82
CA MET A 531 36.98 -14.07 -19.39
C MET A 531 38.22 -14.13 -18.48
N PRO A 532 38.15 -13.80 -17.19
CA PRO A 532 39.32 -13.89 -16.32
C PRO A 532 39.87 -15.32 -16.18
N ALA A 533 38.97 -16.32 -16.11
CA ALA A 533 39.34 -17.71 -16.05
C ALA A 533 40.01 -18.19 -17.36
N ALA A 534 39.43 -17.79 -18.50
CA ALA A 534 40.01 -18.07 -19.81
C ALA A 534 41.40 -17.38 -20.01
N ALA A 535 41.51 -16.12 -19.58
CA ALA A 535 42.78 -15.39 -19.64
C ALA A 535 43.82 -16.03 -18.72
N ALA A 536 43.47 -16.49 -17.52
CA ALA A 536 44.34 -17.21 -16.63
C ALA A 536 44.79 -18.54 -17.22
N LEU A 537 43.89 -19.24 -17.91
CA LEU A 537 44.18 -20.52 -18.57
C LEU A 537 45.14 -20.32 -19.74
N VAL A 538 44.90 -19.30 -20.61
CA VAL A 538 45.76 -18.94 -21.72
C VAL A 538 47.16 -18.54 -21.22
N LEU A 539 47.23 -17.69 -20.17
CA LEU A 539 48.51 -17.34 -19.55
C LEU A 539 49.24 -18.56 -18.97
N GLY A 540 48.50 -19.47 -18.33
CA GLY A 540 49.03 -20.73 -17.82
C GLY A 540 49.62 -21.61 -18.92
N VAL A 541 48.89 -21.73 -20.04
CA VAL A 541 49.37 -22.50 -21.23
C VAL A 541 50.57 -21.82 -21.86
N VAL A 542 50.57 -20.51 -22.08
CA VAL A 542 51.71 -19.77 -22.60
C VAL A 542 52.94 -19.92 -21.72
N MET A 543 52.79 -19.84 -20.42
CA MET A 543 53.88 -20.06 -19.46
C MET A 543 54.34 -21.50 -19.44
N PHE A 544 53.46 -22.50 -19.55
CA PHE A 544 53.81 -23.90 -19.68
C PHE A 544 54.62 -24.16 -20.96
N ILE A 545 54.18 -23.62 -22.08
CA ILE A 545 54.90 -23.74 -23.36
C ILE A 545 56.27 -23.07 -23.26
N LYS A 546 56.39 -21.84 -22.78
CA LYS A 546 57.69 -21.19 -22.51
C LYS A 546 58.58 -21.98 -21.61
N ARG A 547 58.04 -22.64 -20.62
CA ARG A 547 58.82 -23.49 -19.70
C ARG A 547 59.33 -24.78 -20.35
N LYS A 548 58.59 -25.31 -21.35
CA LYS A 548 58.93 -26.56 -22.01
C LYS A 548 59.94 -26.35 -23.18
N PHE A 549 59.93 -25.20 -23.81
CA PHE A 549 60.70 -24.91 -25.02
C PHE A 549 61.77 -23.82 -24.83
N LEU A 550 61.93 -23.25 -23.66
CA LEU A 550 63.05 -22.45 -23.16
C LEU A 550 63.72 -23.14 -21.99
#